data_5d7c61a76b1b7800290db2b5e37af9b2
#
_entry.id   5d7c61a76b1b7800290db2b5e37af9b2
#
_cell.length_a   1.000
_cell.length_b   1.000
_cell.length_c   1.000
_cell.angle_alpha   90.00
_cell.angle_beta   90.00
_cell.angle_gamma   90.00
#
_symmetry.space_group_name_H-M   'P 1'
#
loop_
_entity.id
_entity.type
_entity.pdbx_description
1 polymer ?
#
loop_
_entity_poly.entity_id
_entity_poly.type
_entity_poly.pdbx_seq_one_letter_code
_entity_poly.pdbx_strand_id
1 'polypeptide(L)'
;KSGLLVIDEAHCISTWGHDFRPDYRRLKNVVEILPRGVPVLACTATANTQVVDDVTEIVGIDSISRGPLRRDGLELQAARLGNAERLVWLSTNLPTFEGSGIVYVLTKDDADKVALWLKEQGISAEAYHSDVDALHRPEIEKRLLDEEIKVVVATPALGMGFDHPRLSFVIHYQTPQSVIHYYQQVGRAGRKLENSFGVLFKGSEDEEINQYFIETSFPDEEKTREMVRFFEDAGGWVQRKDVLSAVNARLGAIKKMLTHLVVQGAIEKIGGKYRRTLNSWDFDSEIVREITNRKQVELSKMKEYVNESGCLNLFLLKALDDPYVSECGICQNCSGEYLDLSLDRPLVNKAEKFLKKNYGIISPRLRSIPQDERNDSGRFLSKWGRGLGVQVKEVKDNPLVGFGDELVIASQDLIENDWNPEPSPSWVAVVPSKSLSSELEHFAIRLAENLDIPFVNDAITQKPGNYQPQKTMQNEFFQRRNVENRFVVSGNVPRGPVLLIDDVVDSKWTFTVIGMQLRRCGVEAVYPFALADAKGGE
;
A
#
# COMPACT_ATOMS: atom_id res chain seq x y z
N LYS A 1 -4.62 -24.74 -34.54
CA LYS A 1 -5.53 -23.90 -35.35
C LYS A 1 -6.32 -23.05 -34.40
N SER A 2 -6.13 -21.73 -34.40
CA SER A 2 -6.92 -20.77 -33.60
C SER A 2 -8.13 -20.35 -34.43
N GLY A 3 -9.34 -20.44 -33.84
CA GLY A 3 -10.60 -20.06 -34.49
C GLY A 3 -11.04 -18.62 -34.13
N LEU A 4 -10.53 -18.06 -33.01
CA LEU A 4 -10.88 -16.73 -32.50
C LEU A 4 -9.78 -16.30 -31.52
N LEU A 5 -9.40 -15.02 -31.52
CA LEU A 5 -8.64 -14.39 -30.45
C LEU A 5 -9.60 -13.52 -29.63
N VAL A 6 -9.66 -13.74 -28.32
CA VAL A 6 -10.40 -12.87 -27.39
C VAL A 6 -9.40 -12.12 -26.52
N ILE A 7 -9.54 -10.80 -26.49
CA ILE A 7 -8.77 -9.89 -25.63
C ILE A 7 -9.75 -9.33 -24.61
N ASP A 8 -9.70 -9.85 -23.41
CA ASP A 8 -10.48 -9.33 -22.29
C ASP A 8 -9.74 -8.15 -21.64
N GLU A 9 -10.48 -7.25 -20.98
CA GLU A 9 -9.96 -6.00 -20.39
C GLU A 9 -9.09 -5.21 -21.40
N ALA A 10 -9.59 -5.09 -22.62
CA ALA A 10 -8.85 -4.47 -23.74
C ALA A 10 -8.38 -3.03 -23.46
N HIS A 11 -9.02 -2.33 -22.51
CA HIS A 11 -8.56 -1.01 -22.05
C HIS A 11 -7.13 -1.02 -21.50
N CYS A 12 -6.62 -2.17 -21.06
CA CYS A 12 -5.22 -2.31 -20.61
C CYS A 12 -4.18 -2.13 -21.72
N ILE A 13 -4.58 -2.19 -23.00
CA ILE A 13 -3.72 -1.94 -24.16
C ILE A 13 -3.37 -0.46 -24.27
N SER A 14 -4.36 0.39 -24.01
CA SER A 14 -4.26 1.82 -24.21
C SER A 14 -3.42 2.49 -23.10
N THR A 15 -2.52 3.37 -23.49
CA THR A 15 -1.87 4.29 -22.54
C THR A 15 -2.89 5.26 -21.93
N TRP A 16 -4.04 5.42 -22.57
CA TRP A 16 -5.19 6.19 -22.08
C TRP A 16 -6.11 5.36 -21.18
N GLY A 17 -5.90 4.05 -21.08
CA GLY A 17 -6.59 3.18 -20.14
C GLY A 17 -6.13 3.43 -18.69
N HIS A 18 -7.06 3.35 -17.76
CA HIS A 18 -6.81 3.56 -16.33
C HIS A 18 -5.88 2.48 -15.72
N ASP A 19 -5.86 1.26 -16.27
CA ASP A 19 -5.02 0.13 -15.86
C ASP A 19 -4.07 -0.27 -16.99
N PHE A 20 -3.33 0.72 -17.53
CA PHE A 20 -2.35 0.46 -18.57
C PHE A 20 -1.34 -0.62 -18.13
N ARG A 21 -1.28 -1.70 -18.90
CA ARG A 21 -0.33 -2.80 -18.71
C ARG A 21 0.62 -2.89 -19.89
N PRO A 22 1.90 -2.58 -19.69
CA PRO A 22 2.87 -2.62 -20.76
C PRO A 22 2.90 -3.95 -21.52
N ASP A 23 2.67 -5.08 -20.84
CA ASP A 23 2.65 -6.40 -21.49
C ASP A 23 1.51 -6.56 -22.51
N TYR A 24 0.38 -5.84 -22.36
CA TYR A 24 -0.72 -5.85 -23.34
C TYR A 24 -0.33 -5.26 -24.69
N ARG A 25 0.64 -4.33 -24.75
CA ARG A 25 1.17 -3.83 -26.03
C ARG A 25 1.80 -4.91 -26.90
N ARG A 26 2.25 -6.02 -26.31
CA ARG A 26 2.76 -7.17 -27.04
C ARG A 26 1.66 -7.90 -27.81
N LEU A 27 0.39 -7.68 -27.49
CA LEU A 27 -0.75 -8.24 -28.23
C LEU A 27 -0.76 -7.77 -29.68
N LYS A 28 -0.26 -6.55 -29.98
CA LYS A 28 -0.05 -6.11 -31.36
C LYS A 28 0.77 -7.14 -32.16
N ASN A 29 1.91 -7.57 -31.62
CA ASN A 29 2.75 -8.58 -32.28
C ASN A 29 2.03 -9.93 -32.43
N VAL A 30 1.14 -10.29 -31.47
CA VAL A 30 0.34 -11.51 -31.55
C VAL A 30 -0.69 -11.38 -32.67
N VAL A 31 -1.36 -10.24 -32.79
CA VAL A 31 -2.34 -9.97 -33.85
C VAL A 31 -1.67 -10.01 -35.23
N GLU A 32 -0.49 -9.41 -35.37
CA GLU A 32 0.28 -9.37 -36.63
C GLU A 32 0.69 -10.77 -37.15
N ILE A 33 0.92 -11.73 -36.25
CA ILE A 33 1.31 -13.11 -36.62
C ILE A 33 0.10 -14.06 -36.77
N LEU A 34 -1.12 -13.60 -36.49
CA LEU A 34 -2.31 -14.42 -36.67
C LEU A 34 -2.53 -14.75 -38.17
N PRO A 35 -2.98 -15.96 -38.48
CA PRO A 35 -3.41 -16.28 -39.84
C PRO A 35 -4.51 -15.32 -40.32
N ARG A 36 -4.45 -14.93 -41.59
CA ARG A 36 -5.49 -14.09 -42.18
C ARG A 36 -6.88 -14.75 -42.00
N GLY A 37 -7.85 -13.97 -41.54
CA GLY A 37 -9.23 -14.43 -41.35
C GLY A 37 -9.52 -14.99 -39.95
N VAL A 38 -8.60 -14.97 -39.01
CA VAL A 38 -8.91 -15.24 -37.61
C VAL A 38 -9.55 -13.97 -37.01
N PRO A 39 -10.81 -14.02 -36.57
CA PRO A 39 -11.43 -12.85 -35.95
C PRO A 39 -10.84 -12.53 -34.60
N VAL A 40 -10.83 -11.23 -34.26
CA VAL A 40 -10.36 -10.70 -32.96
C VAL A 40 -11.54 -10.01 -32.27
N LEU A 41 -11.82 -10.43 -31.05
CA LEU A 41 -12.83 -9.82 -30.18
C LEU A 41 -12.11 -9.13 -29.01
N ALA A 42 -12.23 -7.80 -28.92
CA ALA A 42 -11.73 -7.02 -27.80
C ALA A 42 -12.92 -6.60 -26.91
N CYS A 43 -12.88 -6.98 -25.63
CA CYS A 43 -13.92 -6.71 -24.65
C CYS A 43 -13.40 -5.81 -23.53
N THR A 44 -14.22 -4.88 -23.09
CA THR A 44 -13.96 -4.07 -21.89
C THR A 44 -15.27 -3.52 -21.32
N ALA A 45 -15.34 -3.42 -20.00
CA ALA A 45 -16.48 -2.82 -19.31
C ALA A 45 -16.39 -1.28 -19.26
N THR A 46 -15.21 -0.71 -19.49
CA THR A 46 -14.92 0.71 -19.33
C THR A 46 -13.96 1.18 -20.41
N ALA A 47 -14.48 1.82 -21.42
CA ALA A 47 -13.67 2.46 -22.44
C ALA A 47 -14.30 3.81 -22.82
N ASN A 48 -13.59 4.89 -22.52
CA ASN A 48 -13.89 6.20 -23.11
C ASN A 48 -13.49 6.21 -24.60
N THR A 49 -13.83 7.25 -25.31
CA THR A 49 -13.58 7.36 -26.75
C THR A 49 -12.11 7.15 -27.11
N GLN A 50 -11.19 7.76 -26.36
CA GLN A 50 -9.73 7.60 -26.59
C GLN A 50 -9.25 6.18 -26.45
N VAL A 51 -9.73 5.45 -25.42
CA VAL A 51 -9.38 4.03 -25.23
C VAL A 51 -9.90 3.19 -26.40
N VAL A 52 -11.10 3.47 -26.90
CA VAL A 52 -11.66 2.80 -28.07
C VAL A 52 -10.79 3.05 -29.31
N ASP A 53 -10.39 4.30 -29.55
CA ASP A 53 -9.54 4.66 -30.69
C ASP A 53 -8.19 3.94 -30.64
N ASP A 54 -7.51 3.95 -29.48
CA ASP A 54 -6.23 3.25 -29.25
C ASP A 54 -6.35 1.72 -29.49
N VAL A 55 -7.40 1.10 -28.93
CA VAL A 55 -7.63 -0.35 -29.10
C VAL A 55 -7.91 -0.67 -30.57
N THR A 56 -8.68 0.19 -31.24
CA THR A 56 -9.00 0.04 -32.67
C THR A 56 -7.73 0.13 -33.53
N GLU A 57 -6.86 1.11 -33.26
CA GLU A 57 -5.61 1.27 -33.98
C GLU A 57 -4.63 0.12 -33.73
N ILE A 58 -4.45 -0.29 -32.46
CA ILE A 58 -3.45 -1.29 -32.07
C ILE A 58 -3.85 -2.70 -32.49
N VAL A 59 -5.14 -3.04 -32.40
CA VAL A 59 -5.67 -4.38 -32.64
C VAL A 59 -6.27 -4.53 -34.03
N GLY A 60 -6.64 -3.45 -34.70
CA GLY A 60 -7.26 -3.46 -36.02
C GLY A 60 -8.74 -3.85 -35.95
N ILE A 61 -9.54 -3.19 -35.11
CA ILE A 61 -10.96 -3.46 -34.93
C ILE A 61 -11.79 -2.76 -36.02
N ASP A 62 -12.63 -3.51 -36.74
CA ASP A 62 -13.47 -2.99 -37.83
C ASP A 62 -14.87 -2.56 -37.35
N SER A 63 -15.33 -3.06 -36.23
CA SER A 63 -16.68 -2.83 -35.73
C SER A 63 -16.73 -2.67 -34.22
N ILE A 64 -17.45 -1.67 -33.73
CA ILE A 64 -17.57 -1.32 -32.33
C ILE A 64 -19.04 -1.43 -31.91
N SER A 65 -19.30 -2.16 -30.81
CA SER A 65 -20.61 -2.22 -30.18
C SER A 65 -20.52 -1.70 -28.75
N ARG A 66 -21.32 -0.70 -28.40
CA ARG A 66 -21.38 -0.12 -27.04
C ARG A 66 -22.80 -0.30 -26.49
N GLY A 67 -22.91 -0.90 -25.32
CA GLY A 67 -24.15 -0.96 -24.53
C GLY A 67 -24.19 0.15 -23.48
N PRO A 68 -25.36 0.42 -22.89
CA PRO A 68 -25.48 1.39 -21.81
C PRO A 68 -24.70 0.95 -20.58
N LEU A 69 -24.01 1.88 -19.95
CA LEU A 69 -23.24 1.64 -18.72
C LEU A 69 -24.09 1.82 -17.46
N ARG A 70 -25.26 2.46 -17.57
CA ARG A 70 -26.16 2.68 -16.44
C ARG A 70 -26.54 1.34 -15.79
N ARG A 71 -26.51 1.32 -14.44
CA ARG A 71 -27.01 0.22 -13.63
C ARG A 71 -28.27 0.65 -12.92
N ASP A 72 -29.38 0.01 -13.26
CA ASP A 72 -30.63 0.20 -12.54
C ASP A 72 -30.51 -0.42 -11.14
N GLY A 73 -31.11 0.22 -10.13
CA GLY A 73 -31.08 -0.24 -8.74
C GLY A 73 -29.79 0.04 -7.96
N LEU A 74 -28.77 0.70 -8.56
CA LEU A 74 -27.58 1.12 -7.84
C LEU A 74 -27.74 2.56 -7.31
N GLU A 75 -28.00 2.68 -6.03
CA GLU A 75 -28.10 3.95 -5.33
C GLU A 75 -26.69 4.47 -4.96
N LEU A 76 -26.32 5.65 -5.47
CA LEU A 76 -25.01 6.24 -5.24
C LEU A 76 -25.10 7.35 -4.19
N GLN A 77 -24.17 7.29 -3.24
CA GLN A 77 -24.06 8.26 -2.16
C GLN A 77 -22.60 8.69 -1.96
N ALA A 78 -22.37 9.95 -1.57
CA ALA A 78 -21.03 10.47 -1.30
C ALA A 78 -21.07 11.40 -0.08
N ALA A 79 -20.07 11.26 0.81
CA ALA A 79 -19.97 12.07 2.01
C ALA A 79 -18.51 12.36 2.40
N ARG A 80 -18.29 13.38 3.22
CA ARG A 80 -17.00 13.72 3.80
C ARG A 80 -17.00 13.33 5.28
N LEU A 81 -16.10 12.47 5.66
CA LEU A 81 -15.91 12.02 7.03
C LEU A 81 -14.41 11.89 7.34
N GLY A 82 -14.03 12.24 8.57
CA GLY A 82 -12.71 11.96 9.10
C GLY A 82 -12.47 10.46 9.31
N ASN A 83 -11.21 10.07 9.49
CA ASN A 83 -10.82 8.66 9.56
C ASN A 83 -11.53 7.88 10.69
N ALA A 84 -11.60 8.45 11.91
CA ALA A 84 -12.35 7.87 13.03
C ALA A 84 -13.87 7.83 12.77
N GLU A 85 -14.40 8.89 12.15
CA GLU A 85 -15.82 9.01 11.83
C GLU A 85 -16.26 7.94 10.82
N ARG A 86 -15.43 7.65 9.80
CA ARG A 86 -15.68 6.56 8.84
C ARG A 86 -15.72 5.20 9.51
N LEU A 87 -14.82 4.92 10.46
CA LEU A 87 -14.83 3.67 11.23
C LEU A 87 -16.14 3.51 12.01
N VAL A 88 -16.56 4.59 12.68
CA VAL A 88 -17.83 4.58 13.45
C VAL A 88 -19.02 4.42 12.53
N TRP A 89 -19.08 5.18 11.43
CA TRP A 89 -20.16 5.05 10.46
C TRP A 89 -20.28 3.63 9.93
N LEU A 90 -19.16 3.00 9.55
CA LEU A 90 -19.14 1.61 9.08
C LEU A 90 -19.68 0.66 10.16
N SER A 91 -19.20 0.75 11.40
CA SER A 91 -19.63 -0.16 12.46
C SER A 91 -21.10 0.02 12.87
N THR A 92 -21.65 1.22 12.71
CA THR A 92 -23.05 1.51 13.00
C THR A 92 -23.98 1.08 11.86
N ASN A 93 -23.58 1.32 10.62
CA ASN A 93 -24.48 1.17 9.48
C ASN A 93 -24.34 -0.17 8.72
N LEU A 94 -23.17 -0.83 8.71
CA LEU A 94 -23.01 -2.13 8.04
C LEU A 94 -24.01 -3.20 8.53
N PRO A 95 -24.36 -3.29 9.82
CA PRO A 95 -25.39 -4.25 10.27
C PRO A 95 -26.77 -4.00 9.69
N THR A 96 -27.11 -2.78 9.26
CA THR A 96 -28.44 -2.43 8.71
C THR A 96 -28.59 -2.78 7.24
N PHE A 97 -27.48 -2.91 6.49
CA PHE A 97 -27.53 -3.36 5.10
C PHE A 97 -27.90 -4.85 5.05
N GLU A 98 -28.76 -5.24 4.13
CA GLU A 98 -29.02 -6.66 3.85
C GLU A 98 -27.82 -7.29 3.13
N GLY A 99 -27.62 -8.63 3.28
CA GLY A 99 -26.57 -9.38 2.60
C GLY A 99 -25.15 -8.95 2.99
N SER A 100 -24.21 -9.15 2.07
CA SER A 100 -22.79 -8.86 2.24
C SER A 100 -22.27 -7.83 1.23
N GLY A 101 -21.08 -7.28 1.49
CA GLY A 101 -20.50 -6.27 0.64
C GLY A 101 -18.97 -6.14 0.74
N ILE A 102 -18.45 -5.15 0.05
CA ILE A 102 -17.02 -4.83 0.01
C ILE A 102 -16.81 -3.40 0.49
N VAL A 103 -15.80 -3.22 1.35
CA VAL A 103 -15.24 -1.90 1.69
C VAL A 103 -13.88 -1.76 1.01
N TYR A 104 -13.79 -0.89 0.01
CA TYR A 104 -12.52 -0.60 -0.65
C TYR A 104 -11.70 0.44 0.09
N VAL A 105 -10.42 0.14 0.26
CA VAL A 105 -9.40 1.00 0.88
C VAL A 105 -8.21 1.16 -0.06
N LEU A 106 -7.42 2.23 0.11
CA LEU A 106 -6.27 2.50 -0.73
C LEU A 106 -5.03 1.69 -0.33
N THR A 107 -4.86 1.38 0.94
CA THR A 107 -3.65 0.72 1.45
C THR A 107 -3.97 -0.61 2.14
N LYS A 108 -2.98 -1.52 2.16
CA LYS A 108 -3.08 -2.81 2.88
C LYS A 108 -3.27 -2.60 4.39
N ASP A 109 -2.57 -1.62 4.93
CA ASP A 109 -2.66 -1.25 6.33
C ASP A 109 -4.08 -0.80 6.72
N ASP A 110 -4.73 -0.01 5.86
CA ASP A 110 -6.12 0.37 6.07
C ASP A 110 -7.05 -0.84 5.96
N ALA A 111 -6.75 -1.82 5.07
CA ALA A 111 -7.54 -3.05 4.99
C ALA A 111 -7.50 -3.84 6.31
N ASP A 112 -6.31 -4.03 6.87
CA ASP A 112 -6.14 -4.73 8.15
C ASP A 112 -6.80 -3.99 9.32
N LYS A 113 -6.61 -2.66 9.40
CA LYS A 113 -7.15 -1.83 10.48
C LYS A 113 -8.68 -1.74 10.46
N VAL A 114 -9.25 -1.46 9.30
CA VAL A 114 -10.71 -1.36 9.18
C VAL A 114 -11.35 -2.72 9.48
N ALA A 115 -10.78 -3.83 8.97
CA ALA A 115 -11.27 -5.17 9.27
C ALA A 115 -11.16 -5.49 10.78
N LEU A 116 -10.04 -5.14 11.42
CA LEU A 116 -9.85 -5.33 12.87
C LEU A 116 -10.86 -4.53 13.68
N TRP A 117 -11.03 -3.23 13.38
CA TRP A 117 -12.05 -2.41 14.03
C TRP A 117 -13.43 -3.02 13.94
N LEU A 118 -13.83 -3.46 12.74
CA LEU A 118 -15.16 -4.05 12.54
C LEU A 118 -15.33 -5.35 13.35
N LYS A 119 -14.31 -6.20 13.40
CA LYS A 119 -14.31 -7.40 14.27
C LYS A 119 -14.45 -7.06 15.75
N GLU A 120 -13.76 -6.03 16.24
CA GLU A 120 -13.89 -5.55 17.63
C GLU A 120 -15.29 -4.99 17.94
N GLN A 121 -16.01 -4.51 16.92
CA GLN A 121 -17.42 -4.10 17.06
C GLN A 121 -18.42 -5.26 16.80
N GLY A 122 -17.94 -6.52 16.68
CA GLY A 122 -18.79 -7.71 16.52
C GLY A 122 -19.28 -7.97 15.09
N ILE A 123 -18.70 -7.29 14.09
CA ILE A 123 -19.05 -7.47 12.67
C ILE A 123 -18.10 -8.49 12.04
N SER A 124 -18.67 -9.50 11.34
CA SER A 124 -17.87 -10.47 10.58
C SER A 124 -17.20 -9.78 9.38
N ALA A 125 -15.91 -9.50 9.50
CA ALA A 125 -15.10 -8.78 8.50
C ALA A 125 -13.78 -9.50 8.25
N GLU A 126 -13.26 -9.47 7.02
CA GLU A 126 -11.93 -9.99 6.65
C GLU A 126 -11.18 -8.99 5.79
N ALA A 127 -9.86 -8.87 6.01
CA ALA A 127 -8.99 -8.08 5.16
C ALA A 127 -8.59 -8.87 3.91
N TYR A 128 -8.53 -8.18 2.74
CA TYR A 128 -8.13 -8.80 1.48
C TYR A 128 -7.16 -7.89 0.70
N HIS A 129 -5.91 -8.31 0.61
CA HIS A 129 -4.85 -7.59 -0.11
C HIS A 129 -3.74 -8.54 -0.57
N SER A 130 -2.76 -8.03 -1.32
CA SER A 130 -1.71 -8.85 -1.94
C SER A 130 -0.81 -9.62 -0.96
N ASP A 131 -0.75 -9.23 0.32
CA ASP A 131 0.06 -9.90 1.34
C ASP A 131 -0.73 -10.98 2.11
N VAL A 132 -2.05 -11.06 1.93
CA VAL A 132 -2.84 -12.23 2.38
C VAL A 132 -2.37 -13.45 1.60
N ASP A 133 -2.17 -14.57 2.31
CA ASP A 133 -1.70 -15.81 1.70
C ASP A 133 -2.58 -16.18 0.49
N ALA A 134 -1.91 -16.53 -0.61
CA ALA A 134 -2.58 -16.88 -1.85
C ALA A 134 -3.54 -18.09 -1.71
N LEU A 135 -3.32 -18.96 -0.73
CA LEU A 135 -4.20 -20.08 -0.42
C LEU A 135 -5.45 -19.66 0.38
N HIS A 136 -5.36 -18.60 1.19
CA HIS A 136 -6.48 -18.08 1.98
C HIS A 136 -7.41 -17.17 1.18
N ARG A 137 -6.93 -16.51 0.13
CA ARG A 137 -7.78 -15.60 -0.66
C ARG A 137 -9.02 -16.27 -1.25
N PRO A 138 -8.94 -17.45 -1.91
CA PRO A 138 -10.12 -18.14 -2.40
C PRO A 138 -11.10 -18.56 -1.29
N GLU A 139 -10.61 -18.83 -0.09
CA GLU A 139 -11.45 -19.13 1.07
C GLU A 139 -12.25 -17.90 1.52
N ILE A 140 -11.60 -16.73 1.62
CA ILE A 140 -12.28 -15.46 1.94
C ILE A 140 -13.34 -15.14 0.88
N GLU A 141 -13.01 -15.29 -0.41
CA GLU A 141 -13.93 -15.08 -1.53
C GLU A 141 -15.14 -16.01 -1.43
N LYS A 142 -14.92 -17.29 -1.15
CA LYS A 142 -15.99 -18.27 -0.96
C LYS A 142 -16.89 -17.92 0.23
N ARG A 143 -16.31 -17.61 1.38
CA ARG A 143 -17.07 -17.22 2.57
C ARG A 143 -17.90 -15.94 2.36
N LEU A 144 -17.40 -15.01 1.54
CA LEU A 144 -18.19 -13.84 1.12
C LEU A 144 -19.35 -14.25 0.19
N LEU A 145 -19.11 -15.15 -0.77
CA LEU A 145 -20.15 -15.70 -1.66
C LEU A 145 -21.24 -16.46 -0.89
N ASP A 146 -20.86 -17.18 0.14
CA ASP A 146 -21.76 -17.97 0.98
C ASP A 146 -22.43 -17.11 2.09
N GLU A 147 -22.18 -15.80 2.10
CA GLU A 147 -22.69 -14.81 3.08
C GLU A 147 -22.29 -15.10 4.55
N GLU A 148 -21.21 -15.88 4.76
CA GLU A 148 -20.64 -16.14 6.08
C GLU A 148 -19.86 -14.94 6.63
N ILE A 149 -19.41 -14.07 5.75
CA ILE A 149 -18.72 -12.80 6.07
C ILE A 149 -19.64 -11.65 5.66
N LYS A 150 -19.88 -10.72 6.60
CA LYS A 150 -20.67 -9.51 6.31
C LYS A 150 -19.97 -8.59 5.34
N VAL A 151 -18.65 -8.44 5.49
CA VAL A 151 -17.88 -7.49 4.69
C VAL A 151 -16.44 -7.95 4.49
N VAL A 152 -15.95 -7.82 3.27
CA VAL A 152 -14.52 -7.90 2.96
C VAL A 152 -13.96 -6.50 2.81
N VAL A 153 -12.94 -6.16 3.60
CA VAL A 153 -12.21 -4.90 3.48
C VAL A 153 -11.02 -5.13 2.55
N ALA A 154 -11.07 -4.54 1.35
CA ALA A 154 -10.16 -4.90 0.28
C ALA A 154 -9.41 -3.71 -0.30
N THR A 155 -8.14 -3.93 -0.67
CA THR A 155 -7.49 -3.07 -1.67
C THR A 155 -8.02 -3.42 -3.07
N PRO A 156 -7.69 -2.64 -4.14
CA PRO A 156 -8.02 -3.02 -5.52
C PRO A 156 -7.52 -4.42 -5.95
N ALA A 157 -6.79 -5.14 -5.10
CA ALA A 157 -6.42 -6.54 -5.31
C ALA A 157 -7.63 -7.49 -5.40
N LEU A 158 -8.74 -7.19 -4.71
CA LEU A 158 -10.04 -7.82 -4.94
C LEU A 158 -10.70 -7.12 -6.15
N GLY A 159 -10.17 -7.41 -7.31
CA GLY A 159 -10.50 -6.69 -8.51
C GLY A 159 -11.04 -7.60 -9.61
N MET A 160 -10.34 -7.60 -10.74
CA MET A 160 -10.76 -8.31 -11.95
C MET A 160 -11.05 -9.79 -11.70
N GLY A 161 -12.14 -10.28 -12.27
CA GLY A 161 -12.54 -11.68 -12.17
C GLY A 161 -13.39 -12.07 -10.96
N PHE A 162 -13.49 -11.24 -9.91
CA PHE A 162 -14.42 -11.52 -8.81
C PHE A 162 -15.86 -11.14 -9.20
N ASP A 163 -16.73 -12.12 -9.25
CA ASP A 163 -18.16 -11.96 -9.53
C ASP A 163 -19.00 -12.49 -8.37
N HIS A 164 -19.73 -11.59 -7.73
CA HIS A 164 -20.68 -11.94 -6.69
C HIS A 164 -22.07 -11.42 -7.07
N PRO A 165 -23.00 -12.32 -7.43
CA PRO A 165 -24.30 -11.91 -7.97
C PRO A 165 -25.19 -11.17 -6.96
N ARG A 166 -25.01 -11.41 -5.65
CA ARG A 166 -25.82 -10.85 -4.56
C ARG A 166 -25.06 -9.87 -3.66
N LEU A 167 -24.01 -9.22 -4.20
CA LEU A 167 -23.31 -8.18 -3.45
C LEU A 167 -24.24 -6.97 -3.29
N SER A 168 -24.62 -6.64 -2.05
CA SER A 168 -25.64 -5.62 -1.80
C SER A 168 -25.06 -4.21 -1.65
N PHE A 169 -23.81 -4.09 -1.23
CA PHE A 169 -23.17 -2.78 -1.11
C PHE A 169 -21.69 -2.82 -1.49
N VAL A 170 -21.21 -1.69 -1.98
CA VAL A 170 -19.79 -1.38 -2.13
C VAL A 170 -19.53 -0.01 -1.54
N ILE A 171 -18.64 0.06 -0.57
CA ILE A 171 -18.28 1.28 0.13
C ILE A 171 -16.81 1.60 -0.16
N HIS A 172 -16.52 2.80 -0.59
CA HIS A 172 -15.15 3.31 -0.68
C HIS A 172 -14.83 4.09 0.59
N TYR A 173 -13.98 3.51 1.42
CA TYR A 173 -13.49 4.14 2.65
C TYR A 173 -12.66 5.39 2.36
N GLN A 174 -11.98 5.39 1.23
CA GLN A 174 -11.14 6.48 0.72
C GLN A 174 -11.42 6.69 -0.77
N THR A 175 -11.17 7.91 -1.25
CA THR A 175 -11.38 8.31 -2.65
C THR A 175 -10.47 7.51 -3.57
N PRO A 176 -11.00 6.74 -4.54
CA PRO A 176 -10.20 6.02 -5.52
C PRO A 176 -9.49 6.95 -6.49
N GLN A 177 -8.50 6.44 -7.22
CA GLN A 177 -7.61 7.24 -8.09
C GLN A 177 -8.30 7.80 -9.34
N SER A 178 -9.41 7.20 -9.79
CA SER A 178 -10.11 7.64 -10.99
C SER A 178 -11.59 7.27 -10.95
N VAL A 179 -12.38 8.00 -11.74
CA VAL A 179 -13.81 7.71 -11.98
C VAL A 179 -14.00 6.30 -12.53
N ILE A 180 -13.10 5.84 -13.38
CA ILE A 180 -13.16 4.51 -13.99
C ILE A 180 -12.97 3.41 -12.94
N HIS A 181 -11.96 3.54 -12.08
CA HIS A 181 -11.78 2.60 -10.96
C HIS A 181 -12.99 2.58 -10.04
N TYR A 182 -13.52 3.76 -9.71
CA TYR A 182 -14.73 3.87 -8.89
C TYR A 182 -15.91 3.13 -9.54
N TYR A 183 -16.19 3.43 -10.81
CA TYR A 183 -17.29 2.81 -11.55
C TYR A 183 -17.16 1.28 -11.63
N GLN A 184 -15.96 0.76 -11.92
CA GLN A 184 -15.71 -0.69 -11.96
C GLN A 184 -15.90 -1.38 -10.61
N GLN A 185 -15.51 -0.71 -9.52
CA GLN A 185 -15.61 -1.23 -8.18
C GLN A 185 -17.04 -1.15 -7.65
N VAL A 186 -17.67 0.01 -7.72
CA VAL A 186 -19.06 0.19 -7.27
C VAL A 186 -20.04 -0.63 -8.11
N GLY A 187 -19.77 -0.82 -9.40
CA GLY A 187 -20.53 -1.65 -10.29
C GLY A 187 -20.48 -3.16 -10.00
N ARG A 188 -19.78 -3.60 -8.95
CA ARG A 188 -19.86 -4.99 -8.44
C ARG A 188 -21.13 -5.23 -7.64
N ALA A 189 -21.67 -4.18 -7.01
CA ALA A 189 -22.94 -4.27 -6.31
C ALA A 189 -24.12 -4.42 -7.29
N GLY A 190 -25.17 -5.10 -6.84
CA GLY A 190 -26.47 -5.12 -7.48
C GLY A 190 -26.59 -5.89 -8.81
N ARG A 191 -25.69 -6.84 -9.10
CA ARG A 191 -25.77 -7.56 -10.40
C ARG A 191 -27.06 -8.37 -10.58
N LYS A 192 -27.60 -8.92 -9.49
CA LYS A 192 -28.86 -9.68 -9.46
C LYS A 192 -29.80 -9.24 -8.35
N LEU A 193 -29.60 -8.05 -7.80
CA LEU A 193 -30.45 -7.45 -6.78
C LEU A 193 -31.19 -6.27 -7.37
N GLU A 194 -32.43 -6.06 -6.92
CA GLU A 194 -33.24 -4.90 -7.33
C GLU A 194 -32.66 -3.59 -6.76
N ASN A 195 -32.12 -3.65 -5.54
CA ASN A 195 -31.52 -2.49 -4.86
C ASN A 195 -30.13 -2.83 -4.35
N SER A 196 -29.22 -1.88 -4.52
CA SER A 196 -27.85 -1.97 -4.03
C SER A 196 -27.27 -0.60 -3.76
N PHE A 197 -26.25 -0.52 -2.92
CA PHE A 197 -25.70 0.73 -2.43
C PHE A 197 -24.23 0.90 -2.84
N GLY A 198 -23.92 2.08 -3.39
CA GLY A 198 -22.56 2.54 -3.63
C GLY A 198 -22.27 3.77 -2.78
N VAL A 199 -21.40 3.66 -1.79
CA VAL A 199 -21.05 4.77 -0.89
C VAL A 199 -19.60 5.18 -1.10
N LEU A 200 -19.34 6.47 -1.25
CA LEU A 200 -18.00 7.03 -1.32
C LEU A 200 -17.74 7.99 -0.16
N PHE A 201 -16.74 7.68 0.66
CA PHE A 201 -16.22 8.62 1.63
C PHE A 201 -14.98 9.34 1.10
N LYS A 202 -14.82 10.60 1.51
CA LYS A 202 -13.63 11.41 1.30
C LYS A 202 -13.07 11.87 2.63
N GLY A 203 -11.79 11.56 2.86
CA GLY A 203 -10.99 12.06 3.97
C GLY A 203 -9.96 13.08 3.54
N SER A 204 -9.34 13.75 4.50
CA SER A 204 -8.25 14.71 4.26
C SER A 204 -6.95 14.03 3.80
N GLU A 205 -6.70 12.81 4.27
CA GLU A 205 -5.50 12.02 3.97
C GLU A 205 -5.52 11.37 2.58
N ASP A 206 -6.69 11.25 1.95
CA ASP A 206 -6.85 10.57 0.65
C ASP A 206 -5.97 11.18 -0.44
N GLU A 207 -5.77 12.49 -0.37
CA GLU A 207 -4.99 13.23 -1.37
C GLU A 207 -3.50 12.89 -1.30
N GLU A 208 -2.92 12.84 -0.09
CA GLU A 208 -1.52 12.47 0.11
C GLU A 208 -1.25 11.03 -0.36
N ILE A 209 -2.15 10.10 -0.03
CA ILE A 209 -2.03 8.70 -0.43
C ILE A 209 -2.09 8.57 -1.96
N ASN A 210 -3.08 9.22 -2.59
CA ASN A 210 -3.24 9.16 -4.04
C ASN A 210 -2.08 9.83 -4.78
N GLN A 211 -1.58 10.97 -4.27
CA GLN A 211 -0.41 11.64 -4.83
C GLN A 211 0.82 10.74 -4.80
N TYR A 212 1.07 10.08 -3.68
CA TYR A 212 2.16 9.10 -3.56
C TYR A 212 2.05 7.98 -4.62
N PHE A 213 0.84 7.43 -4.84
CA PHE A 213 0.64 6.40 -5.87
C PHE A 213 0.89 6.92 -7.29
N ILE A 214 0.50 8.17 -7.57
CA ILE A 214 0.75 8.81 -8.87
C ILE A 214 2.26 8.98 -9.10
N GLU A 215 2.97 9.57 -8.15
CA GLU A 215 4.42 9.81 -8.22
C GLU A 215 5.23 8.52 -8.34
N THR A 216 4.79 7.45 -7.66
CA THR A 216 5.46 6.15 -7.71
C THR A 216 4.99 5.23 -8.83
N SER A 217 4.07 5.67 -9.69
CA SER A 217 3.48 4.81 -10.74
C SER A 217 4.48 4.43 -11.82
N PHE A 218 5.45 5.29 -12.13
CA PHE A 218 6.49 5.03 -13.11
C PHE A 218 7.84 4.78 -12.46
N PRO A 219 8.75 4.09 -13.18
CA PRO A 219 10.14 3.99 -12.77
C PRO A 219 10.83 5.37 -12.75
N ASP A 220 11.70 5.57 -11.76
CA ASP A 220 12.59 6.72 -11.71
C ASP A 220 13.57 6.73 -12.90
N GLU A 221 13.67 7.86 -13.58
CA GLU A 221 14.50 7.99 -14.80
C GLU A 221 15.98 7.75 -14.50
N GLU A 222 16.53 8.40 -13.46
CA GLU A 222 17.96 8.30 -13.12
C GLU A 222 18.33 6.87 -12.76
N LYS A 223 17.49 6.21 -11.93
CA LYS A 223 17.68 4.80 -11.53
C LYS A 223 17.51 3.84 -12.69
N THR A 224 16.61 4.15 -13.63
CA THR A 224 16.43 3.32 -14.83
C THR A 224 17.66 3.44 -15.76
N ARG A 225 18.19 4.64 -15.95
CA ARG A 225 19.44 4.87 -16.70
C ARG A 225 20.64 4.20 -16.01
N GLU A 226 20.73 4.25 -14.67
CA GLU A 226 21.74 3.53 -13.87
C GLU A 226 21.65 2.02 -14.13
N MET A 227 20.43 1.47 -14.15
CA MET A 227 20.19 0.05 -14.43
C MET A 227 20.59 -0.35 -15.86
N VAL A 228 20.30 0.48 -16.86
CA VAL A 228 20.72 0.21 -18.26
C VAL A 228 22.24 0.18 -18.38
N ARG A 229 22.94 1.17 -17.80
CA ARG A 229 24.42 1.18 -17.76
C ARG A 229 24.98 -0.07 -17.09
N PHE A 230 24.39 -0.51 -15.99
CA PHE A 230 24.79 -1.77 -15.36
C PHE A 230 24.67 -2.97 -16.32
N PHE A 231 23.60 -3.07 -17.12
CA PHE A 231 23.46 -4.14 -18.11
C PHE A 231 24.46 -4.03 -19.27
N GLU A 232 24.82 -2.82 -19.67
CA GLU A 232 25.85 -2.55 -20.69
C GLU A 232 27.24 -3.02 -20.21
N ASP A 233 27.60 -2.65 -18.97
CA ASP A 233 28.88 -3.02 -18.36
C ASP A 233 28.99 -4.53 -18.08
N ALA A 234 27.89 -5.19 -17.72
CA ALA A 234 27.86 -6.62 -17.46
C ALA A 234 28.09 -7.48 -18.71
N GLY A 235 27.72 -7.00 -19.89
CA GLY A 235 27.96 -7.65 -21.18
C GLY A 235 27.35 -9.04 -21.39
N GLY A 236 26.60 -9.55 -20.41
CA GLY A 236 26.07 -10.90 -20.41
C GLY A 236 24.76 -11.07 -19.60
N TRP A 237 24.42 -12.33 -19.32
CA TRP A 237 23.25 -12.68 -18.52
C TRP A 237 23.48 -12.45 -17.04
N VAL A 238 22.65 -11.63 -16.40
CA VAL A 238 22.65 -11.32 -14.97
C VAL A 238 21.36 -11.74 -14.30
N GLN A 239 21.42 -12.01 -13.00
CA GLN A 239 20.23 -12.32 -12.17
C GLN A 239 19.71 -11.05 -11.49
N ARG A 240 18.45 -11.07 -11.05
CA ARG A 240 17.87 -9.95 -10.30
C ARG A 240 18.68 -9.57 -9.05
N LYS A 241 19.33 -10.55 -8.38
CA LYS A 241 20.19 -10.28 -7.22
C LYS A 241 21.39 -9.38 -7.57
N ASP A 242 21.93 -9.55 -8.77
CA ASP A 242 23.09 -8.76 -9.25
C ASP A 242 22.65 -7.31 -9.50
N VAL A 243 21.44 -7.12 -10.06
CA VAL A 243 20.82 -5.80 -10.22
C VAL A 243 20.57 -5.13 -8.85
N LEU A 244 20.07 -5.88 -7.86
CA LEU A 244 19.86 -5.38 -6.49
C LEU A 244 21.16 -4.93 -5.82
N SER A 245 22.30 -5.53 -6.15
CA SER A 245 23.60 -5.14 -5.61
C SER A 245 24.23 -3.94 -6.32
N ALA A 246 23.78 -3.62 -7.51
CA ALA A 246 24.29 -2.53 -8.35
C ALA A 246 23.43 -1.26 -8.26
N VAL A 247 22.10 -1.40 -8.23
CA VAL A 247 21.16 -0.27 -8.28
C VAL A 247 20.52 -0.08 -6.90
N ASN A 248 20.73 1.08 -6.31
CA ASN A 248 20.16 1.44 -5.00
C ASN A 248 18.70 1.91 -5.17
N ALA A 249 17.79 0.95 -5.34
CA ALA A 249 16.35 1.18 -5.42
C ALA A 249 15.58 0.07 -4.68
N ARG A 250 14.34 0.35 -4.25
CA ARG A 250 13.46 -0.62 -3.60
C ARG A 250 13.19 -1.81 -4.53
N LEU A 251 12.98 -3.00 -3.96
CA LEU A 251 12.71 -4.22 -4.74
C LEU A 251 11.52 -4.06 -5.70
N GLY A 252 10.45 -3.38 -5.26
CA GLY A 252 9.28 -3.07 -6.09
C GLY A 252 9.64 -2.19 -7.29
N ALA A 253 10.42 -1.12 -7.05
CA ALA A 253 10.91 -0.23 -8.11
C ALA A 253 11.83 -0.97 -9.09
N ILE A 254 12.75 -1.83 -8.60
CA ILE A 254 13.60 -2.66 -9.46
C ILE A 254 12.77 -3.60 -10.33
N LYS A 255 11.76 -4.26 -9.77
CA LYS A 255 10.85 -5.10 -10.56
C LYS A 255 10.14 -4.30 -11.64
N LYS A 256 9.66 -3.10 -11.30
CA LYS A 256 8.97 -2.19 -12.22
C LYS A 256 9.90 -1.73 -13.36
N MET A 257 11.14 -1.30 -13.03
CA MET A 257 12.16 -0.94 -14.02
C MET A 257 12.50 -2.10 -14.96
N LEU A 258 12.73 -3.29 -14.42
CA LEU A 258 13.02 -4.49 -15.22
C LEU A 258 11.87 -4.82 -16.18
N THR A 259 10.61 -4.75 -15.71
CA THR A 259 9.44 -5.00 -16.57
C THR A 259 9.35 -3.95 -17.66
N HIS A 260 9.52 -2.67 -17.33
CA HIS A 260 9.52 -1.56 -18.29
C HIS A 260 10.59 -1.73 -19.38
N LEU A 261 11.82 -2.00 -19.00
CA LEU A 261 12.93 -2.21 -19.94
C LEU A 261 12.75 -3.45 -20.83
N VAL A 262 12.15 -4.53 -20.31
CA VAL A 262 11.81 -5.73 -21.10
C VAL A 262 10.73 -5.41 -22.12
N VAL A 263 9.70 -4.66 -21.76
CA VAL A 263 8.61 -4.27 -22.68
C VAL A 263 9.11 -3.35 -23.78
N GLN A 264 9.98 -2.40 -23.42
CA GLN A 264 10.60 -1.51 -24.39
C GLN A 264 11.69 -2.19 -25.26
N GLY A 265 12.00 -3.46 -25.01
CA GLY A 265 13.01 -4.20 -25.75
C GLY A 265 14.45 -3.77 -25.46
N ALA A 266 14.69 -2.95 -24.43
CA ALA A 266 16.02 -2.54 -23.99
C ALA A 266 16.81 -3.70 -23.38
N ILE A 267 16.12 -4.58 -22.67
CA ILE A 267 16.67 -5.83 -22.13
C ILE A 267 15.75 -7.00 -22.51
N GLU A 268 16.32 -8.19 -22.57
CA GLU A 268 15.55 -9.43 -22.72
C GLU A 268 15.59 -10.27 -21.43
N LYS A 269 14.57 -11.12 -21.24
CA LYS A 269 14.43 -11.99 -20.07
C LYS A 269 14.24 -13.44 -20.49
N ILE A 270 15.12 -14.33 -20.01
CA ILE A 270 15.02 -15.79 -20.22
C ILE A 270 15.30 -16.50 -18.90
N GLY A 271 14.41 -17.37 -18.46
CA GLY A 271 14.60 -18.20 -17.27
C GLY A 271 14.93 -17.43 -15.98
N GLY A 272 14.41 -16.22 -15.83
CA GLY A 272 14.68 -15.37 -14.66
C GLY A 272 15.98 -14.59 -14.68
N LYS A 273 16.77 -14.71 -15.77
CA LYS A 273 17.94 -13.90 -16.05
C LYS A 273 17.60 -12.81 -17.07
N TYR A 274 18.39 -11.74 -17.09
CA TYR A 274 18.21 -10.55 -17.91
C TYR A 274 19.51 -10.23 -18.65
N ARG A 275 19.42 -9.67 -19.85
CA ARG A 275 20.56 -9.22 -20.65
C ARG A 275 20.19 -7.99 -21.47
N ARG A 276 21.13 -7.08 -21.70
CA ARG A 276 21.01 -5.96 -22.64
C ARG A 276 20.79 -6.49 -24.07
N THR A 277 19.89 -5.85 -24.80
CA THR A 277 19.70 -6.08 -26.25
C THR A 277 20.56 -5.12 -27.04
N LEU A 278 20.60 -5.29 -28.36
CA LEU A 278 21.28 -4.34 -29.27
C LEU A 278 20.42 -3.13 -29.65
N ASN A 279 19.16 -3.10 -29.21
CA ASN A 279 18.25 -2.01 -29.51
C ASN A 279 18.72 -0.72 -28.82
N SER A 280 18.71 0.40 -29.54
CA SER A 280 18.86 1.71 -28.92
C SER A 280 17.71 1.91 -27.92
N TRP A 281 18.01 2.53 -26.78
CA TRP A 281 17.00 2.83 -25.77
C TRP A 281 17.30 4.18 -25.13
N ASP A 282 16.26 4.96 -24.96
CA ASP A 282 16.27 6.17 -24.18
C ASP A 282 15.00 6.22 -23.31
N PHE A 283 15.08 6.95 -22.21
CA PHE A 283 13.94 7.11 -21.31
C PHE A 283 12.94 8.10 -21.89
N ASP A 284 11.70 7.66 -22.10
CA ASP A 284 10.63 8.50 -22.65
C ASP A 284 9.98 9.34 -21.54
N SER A 285 10.65 10.43 -21.17
CA SER A 285 10.17 11.34 -20.14
C SER A 285 8.88 12.07 -20.55
N GLU A 286 8.59 12.17 -21.85
CA GLU A 286 7.38 12.84 -22.36
C GLU A 286 6.15 11.98 -22.12
N ILE A 287 6.18 10.71 -22.46
CA ILE A 287 5.11 9.74 -22.18
C ILE A 287 4.88 9.64 -20.66
N VAL A 288 5.94 9.56 -19.85
CA VAL A 288 5.80 9.50 -18.39
C VAL A 288 5.07 10.72 -17.85
N ARG A 289 5.46 11.93 -18.30
CA ARG A 289 4.82 13.18 -17.90
C ARG A 289 3.35 13.23 -18.33
N GLU A 290 3.05 12.81 -19.55
CA GLU A 290 1.70 12.79 -20.09
C GLU A 290 0.77 11.87 -19.28
N ILE A 291 1.21 10.64 -18.97
CA ILE A 291 0.43 9.69 -18.18
C ILE A 291 0.29 10.18 -16.72
N THR A 292 1.33 10.81 -16.16
CA THR A 292 1.26 11.39 -14.82
C THR A 292 0.22 12.52 -14.76
N ASN A 293 0.27 13.45 -15.72
CA ASN A 293 -0.71 14.54 -15.81
C ASN A 293 -2.14 14.01 -15.94
N ARG A 294 -2.34 12.96 -16.72
CA ARG A 294 -3.65 12.32 -16.88
C ARG A 294 -4.16 11.74 -15.55
N LYS A 295 -3.32 11.04 -14.80
CA LYS A 295 -3.71 10.52 -13.47
C LYS A 295 -4.11 11.65 -12.52
N GLN A 296 -3.45 12.82 -12.61
CA GLN A 296 -3.84 14.02 -11.85
C GLN A 296 -5.22 14.52 -12.26
N VAL A 297 -5.51 14.57 -13.57
CA VAL A 297 -6.83 14.98 -14.09
C VAL A 297 -7.91 14.00 -13.61
N GLU A 298 -7.68 12.69 -13.69
CA GLU A 298 -8.62 11.68 -13.22
C GLU A 298 -8.89 11.79 -11.71
N LEU A 299 -7.85 12.03 -10.91
CA LEU A 299 -8.01 12.28 -9.47
C LEU A 299 -8.81 13.57 -9.21
N SER A 300 -8.61 14.61 -10.01
CA SER A 300 -9.40 15.85 -9.92
C SER A 300 -10.88 15.62 -10.20
N LYS A 301 -11.21 14.80 -11.20
CA LYS A 301 -12.61 14.40 -11.47
C LYS A 301 -13.25 13.67 -10.28
N MET A 302 -12.49 12.84 -9.57
CA MET A 302 -13.00 12.20 -8.34
C MET A 302 -13.28 13.21 -7.22
N LYS A 303 -12.47 14.28 -7.12
CA LYS A 303 -12.72 15.38 -6.18
C LYS A 303 -13.99 16.17 -6.56
N GLU A 304 -14.24 16.34 -7.86
CA GLU A 304 -15.46 16.97 -8.39
C GLU A 304 -16.68 16.11 -8.10
N TYR A 305 -16.60 14.79 -8.33
CA TYR A 305 -17.68 13.84 -8.07
C TYR A 305 -18.21 13.92 -6.63
N VAL A 306 -17.33 14.02 -5.63
CA VAL A 306 -17.75 14.12 -4.21
C VAL A 306 -18.49 15.44 -3.92
N ASN A 307 -18.28 16.46 -4.75
CA ASN A 307 -18.91 17.78 -4.61
C ASN A 307 -20.05 18.00 -5.62
N GLU A 308 -20.40 16.97 -6.41
CA GLU A 308 -21.43 17.08 -7.44
C GLU A 308 -22.80 17.34 -6.82
N SER A 309 -23.48 18.36 -7.30
CA SER A 309 -24.85 18.71 -6.90
C SER A 309 -25.91 18.14 -7.84
N GLY A 310 -25.52 17.75 -9.04
CA GLY A 310 -26.36 17.04 -9.99
C GLY A 310 -26.37 15.53 -9.75
N CYS A 311 -26.95 14.79 -10.70
CA CYS A 311 -27.04 13.33 -10.61
C CYS A 311 -25.65 12.66 -10.60
N LEU A 312 -25.31 11.93 -9.52
CA LEU A 312 -24.04 11.24 -9.37
C LEU A 312 -23.80 10.19 -10.46
N ASN A 313 -24.84 9.46 -10.84
CA ASN A 313 -24.75 8.47 -11.92
C ASN A 313 -24.46 9.13 -13.27
N LEU A 314 -25.16 10.23 -13.60
CA LEU A 314 -24.94 11.01 -14.81
C LEU A 314 -23.51 11.55 -14.91
N PHE A 315 -22.91 11.96 -13.77
CA PHE A 315 -21.50 12.36 -13.73
C PHE A 315 -20.59 11.23 -14.19
N LEU A 316 -20.80 10.01 -13.67
CA LEU A 316 -20.01 8.83 -14.04
C LEU A 316 -20.17 8.48 -15.52
N LEU A 317 -21.41 8.47 -16.03
CA LEU A 317 -21.71 8.16 -17.43
C LEU A 317 -21.03 9.16 -18.39
N LYS A 318 -21.08 10.45 -18.08
CA LYS A 318 -20.38 11.49 -18.86
C LYS A 318 -18.87 11.32 -18.84
N ALA A 319 -18.29 11.01 -17.68
CA ALA A 319 -16.84 10.78 -17.54
C ALA A 319 -16.35 9.53 -18.29
N LEU A 320 -17.26 8.59 -18.61
CA LEU A 320 -17.01 7.37 -19.36
C LEU A 320 -17.42 7.49 -20.85
N ASP A 321 -17.82 8.66 -21.30
CA ASP A 321 -18.33 8.93 -22.66
C ASP A 321 -19.48 7.95 -23.06
N ASP A 322 -20.38 7.62 -22.10
CA ASP A 322 -21.55 6.81 -22.40
C ASP A 322 -22.50 7.57 -23.32
N PRO A 323 -22.86 7.03 -24.50
CA PRO A 323 -23.81 7.70 -25.38
C PRO A 323 -25.27 7.72 -24.83
N TYR A 324 -25.57 6.91 -23.81
CA TYR A 324 -26.90 6.78 -23.22
C TYR A 324 -27.02 7.50 -21.88
N VAL A 325 -26.69 8.79 -21.84
CA VAL A 325 -26.69 9.59 -20.62
C VAL A 325 -28.10 10.02 -20.19
N SER A 326 -28.46 9.76 -18.94
CA SER A 326 -29.71 10.22 -18.32
C SER A 326 -29.55 10.28 -16.79
N GLU A 327 -30.36 11.10 -16.12
CA GLU A 327 -30.44 11.10 -14.66
C GLU A 327 -31.00 9.77 -14.14
N CYS A 328 -30.49 9.32 -12.98
CA CYS A 328 -30.86 8.00 -12.46
C CYS A 328 -32.16 8.01 -11.63
N GLY A 329 -32.52 9.12 -11.03
CA GLY A 329 -33.69 9.26 -10.17
C GLY A 329 -33.53 8.69 -8.75
N ILE A 330 -32.44 7.98 -8.44
CA ILE A 330 -32.28 7.22 -7.18
C ILE A 330 -31.04 7.57 -6.36
N CYS A 331 -30.04 8.27 -6.94
CA CYS A 331 -28.88 8.70 -6.14
C CYS A 331 -29.28 9.81 -5.14
N GLN A 332 -28.45 10.06 -4.14
CA GLN A 332 -28.74 11.07 -3.10
C GLN A 332 -29.20 12.42 -3.64
N ASN A 333 -28.62 12.89 -4.74
CA ASN A 333 -28.97 14.20 -5.30
C ASN A 333 -30.27 14.18 -6.12
N CYS A 334 -30.68 13.02 -6.64
CA CYS A 334 -31.95 12.86 -7.36
C CYS A 334 -33.11 12.59 -6.40
N SER A 335 -32.94 11.70 -5.42
CA SER A 335 -33.99 11.34 -4.44
C SER A 335 -34.14 12.37 -3.32
N GLY A 336 -33.08 13.10 -3.00
CA GLY A 336 -33.00 13.95 -1.81
C GLY A 336 -32.73 13.15 -0.53
N GLU A 337 -32.49 11.84 -0.62
CA GLU A 337 -32.18 10.96 0.51
C GLU A 337 -30.67 10.88 0.69
N TYR A 338 -30.17 11.48 1.75
CA TYR A 338 -28.74 11.53 2.08
C TYR A 338 -28.42 10.55 3.21
N LEU A 339 -27.16 10.09 3.26
CA LEU A 339 -26.66 9.28 4.36
C LEU A 339 -26.89 10.00 5.70
N ASP A 340 -27.35 9.22 6.69
CA ASP A 340 -27.31 9.70 8.07
C ASP A 340 -25.86 9.71 8.55
N LEU A 341 -25.36 10.90 8.83
CA LEU A 341 -24.01 11.16 9.33
C LEU A 341 -23.99 11.44 10.83
N SER A 342 -25.08 11.14 11.52
CA SER A 342 -25.13 11.21 12.99
C SER A 342 -24.20 10.14 13.59
N LEU A 343 -23.22 10.57 14.38
CA LEU A 343 -22.21 9.69 14.94
C LEU A 343 -22.24 9.73 16.47
N ASP A 344 -22.13 8.55 17.08
CA ASP A 344 -21.97 8.41 18.53
C ASP A 344 -20.59 8.94 18.96
N ARG A 345 -20.55 10.06 19.68
CA ARG A 345 -19.33 10.73 20.13
C ARG A 345 -18.44 9.84 21.02
N PRO A 346 -18.92 9.12 22.00
CA PRO A 346 -18.14 8.11 22.73
C PRO A 346 -17.45 7.10 21.82
N LEU A 347 -18.15 6.61 20.79
CA LEU A 347 -17.60 5.65 19.84
C LEU A 347 -16.54 6.31 18.92
N VAL A 348 -16.72 7.59 18.52
CA VAL A 348 -15.70 8.36 17.79
C VAL A 348 -14.43 8.48 18.63
N ASN A 349 -14.53 8.85 19.90
CA ASN A 349 -13.37 8.92 20.79
C ASN A 349 -12.67 7.54 20.96
N LYS A 350 -13.44 6.45 20.97
CA LYS A 350 -12.88 5.09 20.98
C LYS A 350 -12.15 4.78 19.68
N ALA A 351 -12.70 5.16 18.52
CA ALA A 351 -12.08 4.99 17.22
C ALA A 351 -10.79 5.84 17.08
N GLU A 352 -10.78 7.07 17.60
CA GLU A 352 -9.56 7.90 17.65
C GLU A 352 -8.45 7.24 18.46
N LYS A 353 -8.78 6.69 19.64
CA LYS A 353 -7.83 5.93 20.46
C LYS A 353 -7.34 4.68 19.74
N PHE A 354 -8.24 3.95 19.07
CA PHE A 354 -7.90 2.78 18.26
C PHE A 354 -6.93 3.15 17.13
N LEU A 355 -7.17 4.24 16.40
CA LEU A 355 -6.29 4.73 15.33
C LEU A 355 -4.94 5.22 15.84
N LYS A 356 -4.85 5.68 17.09
CA LYS A 356 -3.58 6.03 17.75
C LYS A 356 -2.77 4.78 18.12
N LYS A 357 -3.41 3.68 18.54
CA LYS A 357 -2.79 2.39 18.86
C LYS A 357 -2.39 1.64 17.56
N ASN A 358 -1.34 2.11 16.91
CA ASN A 358 -0.85 1.57 15.63
C ASN A 358 0.42 0.73 15.80
N TYR A 359 0.58 0.08 16.96
CA TYR A 359 1.76 -0.75 17.21
C TYR A 359 1.74 -2.06 16.42
N GLY A 360 2.90 -2.63 16.23
CA GLY A 360 3.03 -3.91 15.56
C GLY A 360 4.33 -4.63 15.89
N ILE A 361 4.56 -5.75 15.22
CA ILE A 361 5.66 -6.68 15.53
C ILE A 361 6.90 -6.36 14.69
N ILE A 362 8.04 -6.22 15.35
CA ILE A 362 9.36 -6.26 14.71
C ILE A 362 9.85 -7.71 14.75
N SER A 363 9.48 -8.51 13.73
CA SER A 363 9.94 -9.89 13.65
C SER A 363 11.46 -9.98 13.45
N PRO A 364 12.16 -10.91 14.09
CA PRO A 364 13.59 -11.10 13.90
C PRO A 364 13.92 -11.52 12.46
N ARG A 365 15.11 -11.16 11.99
CA ARG A 365 15.64 -11.67 10.72
C ARG A 365 16.21 -13.09 10.94
N LEU A 366 15.71 -14.04 10.17
CA LEU A 366 16.09 -15.44 10.33
C LEU A 366 17.16 -15.90 9.32
N ARG A 367 17.12 -15.35 8.10
CA ARG A 367 18.04 -15.74 7.02
C ARG A 367 19.44 -15.19 7.27
N SER A 368 20.44 -16.03 7.17
CA SER A 368 21.87 -15.69 7.31
C SER A 368 22.28 -15.19 8.70
N ILE A 369 21.46 -15.41 9.74
CA ILE A 369 21.76 -15.06 11.13
C ILE A 369 21.74 -16.36 11.95
N PRO A 370 22.84 -16.71 12.67
CA PRO A 370 22.87 -17.84 13.60
C PRO A 370 21.74 -17.74 14.63
N GLN A 371 21.21 -18.87 15.07
CA GLN A 371 20.02 -18.88 15.93
C GLN A 371 20.27 -18.20 17.28
N ASP A 372 21.44 -18.42 17.84
CA ASP A 372 21.93 -17.86 19.12
C ASP A 372 22.27 -16.36 19.06
N GLU A 373 22.42 -15.81 17.86
CA GLU A 373 22.71 -14.38 17.62
C GLU A 373 21.46 -13.59 17.20
N ARG A 374 20.28 -14.20 17.10
CA ARG A 374 19.04 -13.53 16.68
C ARG A 374 18.48 -12.67 17.80
N ASN A 375 17.87 -11.54 17.38
CA ASN A 375 17.01 -10.78 18.27
C ASN A 375 15.75 -11.59 18.59
N ASP A 376 15.14 -11.25 19.70
CA ASP A 376 13.78 -11.67 20.03
C ASP A 376 12.75 -10.84 19.25
N SER A 377 11.47 -11.22 19.32
CA SER A 377 10.40 -10.48 18.66
C SER A 377 10.19 -9.14 19.35
N GLY A 378 10.40 -8.07 18.63
CA GLY A 378 10.24 -6.69 19.11
C GLY A 378 8.88 -6.07 18.80
N ARG A 379 8.73 -4.79 19.15
CA ARG A 379 7.53 -3.99 18.83
C ARG A 379 7.92 -2.62 18.28
N PHE A 380 7.02 -2.08 17.44
CA PHE A 380 7.01 -0.65 17.15
C PHE A 380 5.71 -0.03 17.70
N LEU A 381 5.81 1.22 18.17
CA LEU A 381 4.70 1.91 18.83
C LEU A 381 3.67 2.42 17.83
N SER A 382 4.09 2.86 16.65
CA SER A 382 3.21 3.46 15.66
C SER A 382 3.75 3.29 14.24
N LYS A 383 2.94 3.65 13.24
CA LYS A 383 3.40 3.74 11.86
C LYS A 383 3.81 5.16 11.52
N TRP A 384 4.86 5.31 10.70
CA TRP A 384 5.38 6.61 10.27
C TRP A 384 4.30 7.52 9.69
N GLY A 385 4.15 8.72 10.24
CA GLY A 385 3.17 9.71 9.78
C GLY A 385 1.70 9.37 10.11
N ARG A 386 1.44 8.37 10.96
CA ARG A 386 0.09 7.98 11.38
C ARG A 386 0.00 7.82 12.89
N GLY A 387 -1.14 8.23 13.48
CA GLY A 387 -1.34 8.16 14.92
C GLY A 387 -0.20 8.86 15.66
N LEU A 388 0.39 8.18 16.67
CA LEU A 388 1.55 8.69 17.39
C LEU A 388 2.80 8.87 16.52
N GLY A 389 2.88 8.19 15.36
CA GLY A 389 3.97 8.36 14.40
C GLY A 389 4.01 9.73 13.71
N VAL A 390 2.95 10.53 13.80
CA VAL A 390 2.95 11.94 13.38
C VAL A 390 3.92 12.73 14.26
N GLN A 391 3.88 12.53 15.59
CA GLN A 391 4.79 13.19 16.53
C GLN A 391 6.24 12.75 16.30
N VAL A 392 6.48 11.46 15.98
CA VAL A 392 7.83 10.95 15.66
C VAL A 392 8.37 11.62 14.39
N LYS A 393 7.52 11.82 13.38
CA LYS A 393 7.87 12.54 12.15
C LYS A 393 8.20 14.02 12.44
N GLU A 394 7.39 14.68 13.25
CA GLU A 394 7.58 16.08 13.64
C GLU A 394 8.92 16.30 14.35
N VAL A 395 9.27 15.44 15.33
CA VAL A 395 10.57 15.49 16.00
C VAL A 395 11.71 15.24 15.02
N LYS A 396 11.55 14.38 14.05
CA LYS A 396 12.57 14.11 13.03
C LYS A 396 12.79 15.28 12.07
N ASP A 397 11.73 16.02 11.76
CA ASP A 397 11.78 17.22 10.93
C ASP A 397 12.25 18.45 11.74
N ASN A 398 11.94 18.50 13.05
CA ASN A 398 12.35 19.54 13.98
C ASN A 398 12.74 18.95 15.37
N PRO A 399 14.01 18.57 15.58
CA PRO A 399 14.48 17.96 16.83
C PRO A 399 14.23 18.79 18.10
N LEU A 400 14.12 20.11 17.99
CA LEU A 400 13.88 21.00 19.13
C LEU A 400 12.54 20.72 19.85
N VAL A 401 11.59 20.07 19.20
CA VAL A 401 10.30 19.70 19.81
C VAL A 401 10.47 18.60 20.87
N GLY A 402 11.40 17.66 20.65
CA GLY A 402 11.61 16.49 21.51
C GLY A 402 10.44 15.50 21.51
N PHE A 403 10.68 14.29 22.00
CA PHE A 403 9.64 13.27 22.17
C PHE A 403 8.81 13.56 23.42
N GLY A 404 7.50 13.80 23.25
CA GLY A 404 6.56 14.18 24.32
C GLY A 404 6.21 13.03 25.28
N ASP A 405 5.57 13.38 26.42
CA ASP A 405 5.16 12.41 27.45
C ASP A 405 4.13 11.40 26.91
N GLU A 406 3.30 11.78 25.96
CA GLU A 406 2.32 10.87 25.34
C GLU A 406 3.00 9.65 24.70
N LEU A 407 4.17 9.84 24.04
CA LEU A 407 4.95 8.75 23.48
C LEU A 407 5.56 7.84 24.56
N VAL A 408 6.04 8.43 25.67
CA VAL A 408 6.61 7.67 26.78
C VAL A 408 5.55 6.80 27.47
N ILE A 409 4.40 7.39 27.80
CA ILE A 409 3.27 6.69 28.46
C ILE A 409 2.72 5.58 27.54
N ALA A 410 2.54 5.86 26.25
CA ALA A 410 2.05 4.87 25.30
C ALA A 410 3.05 3.72 25.09
N SER A 411 4.37 4.00 25.17
CA SER A 411 5.41 2.98 25.10
C SER A 411 5.42 2.09 26.32
N GLN A 412 5.28 2.66 27.52
CA GLN A 412 5.16 1.92 28.77
C GLN A 412 3.92 1.02 28.74
N ASP A 413 2.75 1.58 28.39
CA ASP A 413 1.49 0.82 28.28
C ASP A 413 1.61 -0.37 27.33
N LEU A 414 2.23 -0.16 26.16
CA LEU A 414 2.50 -1.22 25.20
C LEU A 414 3.40 -2.32 25.78
N ILE A 415 4.48 -1.95 26.46
CA ILE A 415 5.47 -2.91 26.98
C ILE A 415 4.88 -3.73 28.13
N GLU A 416 4.17 -3.09 29.07
CA GLU A 416 3.68 -3.73 30.28
C GLU A 416 2.35 -4.46 30.10
N ASN A 417 1.46 -3.97 29.23
CA ASN A 417 0.09 -4.47 29.13
C ASN A 417 -0.22 -5.26 27.87
N ASP A 418 0.36 -4.85 26.71
CA ASP A 418 0.02 -5.46 25.42
C ASP A 418 1.12 -6.42 24.90
N TRP A 419 2.39 -6.14 25.18
CA TRP A 419 3.50 -6.96 24.71
C TRP A 419 3.99 -8.00 25.73
N ASN A 420 4.28 -7.55 26.95
CA ASN A 420 4.70 -8.39 28.08
C ASN A 420 5.84 -9.37 27.70
N PRO A 421 7.03 -8.87 27.31
CA PRO A 421 8.13 -9.73 26.85
C PRO A 421 8.68 -10.59 27.98
N GLU A 422 8.88 -11.90 27.73
CA GLU A 422 9.47 -12.85 28.69
C GLU A 422 10.78 -13.42 28.14
N PRO A 423 11.88 -13.35 28.91
CA PRO A 423 12.02 -12.66 30.20
C PRO A 423 11.90 -11.13 30.07
N SER A 424 11.37 -10.47 31.11
CA SER A 424 11.19 -9.00 31.09
C SER A 424 12.52 -8.27 30.87
N PRO A 425 12.56 -7.14 30.15
CA PRO A 425 13.75 -6.31 30.01
C PRO A 425 14.28 -5.88 31.37
N SER A 426 15.57 -5.97 31.56
CA SER A 426 16.27 -5.57 32.80
C SER A 426 17.11 -4.29 32.66
N TRP A 427 17.25 -3.80 31.43
CA TRP A 427 17.93 -2.54 31.12
C TRP A 427 17.55 -2.03 29.73
N VAL A 428 17.84 -0.74 29.49
CA VAL A 428 17.53 -0.04 28.24
C VAL A 428 18.82 0.41 27.58
N ALA A 429 18.88 0.31 26.25
CA ALA A 429 19.90 0.92 25.40
C ALA A 429 19.27 1.58 24.17
N VAL A 430 19.96 2.57 23.61
CA VAL A 430 19.54 3.25 22.38
C VAL A 430 20.47 2.96 21.22
N VAL A 431 19.91 2.96 20.02
CA VAL A 431 20.68 2.96 18.78
C VAL A 431 21.27 4.37 18.57
N PRO A 432 22.61 4.53 18.45
CA PRO A 432 23.21 5.83 18.24
C PRO A 432 22.76 6.49 16.93
N SER A 433 22.22 7.68 17.01
CA SER A 433 21.77 8.50 15.88
C SER A 433 22.64 9.74 15.72
N LYS A 434 22.92 10.20 14.50
CA LYS A 434 23.63 11.47 14.26
C LYS A 434 22.75 12.70 14.46
N SER A 435 21.46 12.58 14.25
CA SER A 435 20.52 13.71 14.19
C SER A 435 19.57 13.80 15.39
N LEU A 436 19.40 12.71 16.15
CA LEU A 436 18.43 12.62 17.26
C LEU A 436 19.02 11.92 18.49
N SER A 437 20.35 12.01 18.70
CA SER A 437 20.99 11.28 19.81
C SER A 437 20.47 11.75 21.17
N SER A 438 20.44 13.05 21.40
CA SER A 438 19.99 13.67 22.67
C SER A 438 18.49 13.44 22.91
N GLU A 439 17.66 13.57 21.88
CA GLU A 439 16.21 13.43 21.98
C GLU A 439 15.80 11.98 22.27
N LEU A 440 16.45 11.02 21.57
CA LEU A 440 16.18 9.59 21.77
C LEU A 440 16.72 9.09 23.12
N GLU A 441 17.90 9.55 23.55
CA GLU A 441 18.44 9.28 24.89
C GLU A 441 17.53 9.83 25.98
N HIS A 442 17.07 11.08 25.85
CA HIS A 442 16.13 11.68 26.80
C HIS A 442 14.79 10.93 26.87
N PHE A 443 14.27 10.47 25.73
CA PHE A 443 13.10 9.60 25.70
C PHE A 443 13.36 8.28 26.42
N ALA A 444 14.48 7.61 26.12
CA ALA A 444 14.83 6.32 26.68
C ALA A 444 15.08 6.36 28.20
N ILE A 445 15.67 7.44 28.70
CA ILE A 445 15.84 7.66 30.15
C ILE A 445 14.47 7.73 30.84
N ARG A 446 13.54 8.55 30.35
CA ARG A 446 12.19 8.68 30.94
C ARG A 446 11.41 7.36 30.86
N LEU A 447 11.54 6.61 29.74
CA LEU A 447 10.90 5.30 29.62
C LEU A 447 11.52 4.29 30.61
N ALA A 448 12.83 4.29 30.77
CA ALA A 448 13.55 3.43 31.72
C ALA A 448 13.14 3.72 33.16
N GLU A 449 13.02 5.00 33.53
CA GLU A 449 12.50 5.45 34.83
C GLU A 449 11.07 4.94 35.06
N ASN A 450 10.17 5.04 34.08
CA ASN A 450 8.80 4.56 34.18
C ASN A 450 8.72 3.03 34.30
N LEU A 451 9.65 2.28 33.68
CA LEU A 451 9.73 0.82 33.74
C LEU A 451 10.52 0.31 34.96
N ASP A 452 11.07 1.20 35.80
CA ASP A 452 11.93 0.89 36.97
C ASP A 452 13.15 0.00 36.61
N ILE A 453 13.79 0.29 35.45
CA ILE A 453 15.01 -0.40 34.97
C ILE A 453 16.09 0.61 34.55
N PRO A 454 17.39 0.27 34.67
CA PRO A 454 18.47 1.20 34.32
C PRO A 454 18.57 1.48 32.83
N PHE A 455 18.81 2.72 32.46
CA PHE A 455 19.34 3.12 31.16
C PHE A 455 20.86 3.02 31.18
N VAL A 456 21.45 2.30 30.21
CA VAL A 456 22.91 2.11 30.10
C VAL A 456 23.44 3.02 29.00
N ASN A 457 24.00 4.13 29.38
CA ASN A 457 24.66 5.05 28.47
C ASN A 457 25.92 4.40 27.85
N ASP A 458 26.26 4.77 26.63
CA ASP A 458 27.42 4.27 25.87
C ASP A 458 27.54 2.74 25.72
N ALA A 459 26.44 2.01 25.97
CA ALA A 459 26.37 0.56 25.69
C ALA A 459 26.67 0.27 24.21
N ILE A 460 26.28 1.18 23.34
CA ILE A 460 26.44 1.10 21.89
C ILE A 460 27.00 2.42 21.38
N THR A 461 28.09 2.34 20.62
CA THR A 461 28.73 3.51 20.02
C THR A 461 28.84 3.38 18.53
N GLN A 462 28.88 4.51 17.82
CA GLN A 462 29.10 4.54 16.38
C GLN A 462 30.57 4.74 16.06
N LYS A 463 31.16 3.89 15.22
CA LYS A 463 32.52 4.08 14.74
C LYS A 463 32.66 5.37 13.93
N PRO A 464 33.80 6.06 14.00
CA PRO A 464 34.11 7.14 13.09
C PRO A 464 34.05 6.67 11.64
N GLY A 465 33.39 7.43 10.76
CA GLY A 465 33.29 7.11 9.35
C GLY A 465 32.23 7.96 8.63
N ASN A 466 32.32 7.99 7.30
CA ASN A 466 31.36 8.69 6.46
C ASN A 466 30.20 7.74 6.06
N TYR A 467 29.32 7.44 7.00
CA TYR A 467 28.15 6.60 6.76
C TYR A 467 27.01 7.42 6.18
N GLN A 468 26.40 6.90 5.13
CA GLN A 468 25.21 7.52 4.56
C GLN A 468 23.99 7.33 5.49
N PRO A 469 23.02 8.25 5.48
CA PRO A 469 21.76 8.07 6.20
C PRO A 469 21.08 6.76 5.80
N GLN A 470 20.65 5.94 6.76
CA GLN A 470 20.05 4.63 6.47
C GLN A 470 18.81 4.73 5.54
N LYS A 471 18.03 5.82 5.67
CA LYS A 471 16.88 6.10 4.81
C LYS A 471 17.22 6.22 3.30
N THR A 472 18.50 6.50 2.95
CA THR A 472 18.95 6.59 1.55
C THR A 472 19.28 5.21 0.96
N MET A 473 19.35 4.17 1.79
CA MET A 473 19.61 2.79 1.39
C MET A 473 18.28 2.10 1.06
N GLN A 474 17.97 1.97 -0.23
CA GLN A 474 16.64 1.61 -0.71
C GLN A 474 16.37 0.10 -0.77
N ASN A 475 17.41 -0.75 -0.64
CA ASN A 475 17.25 -2.19 -0.62
C ASN A 475 18.14 -2.87 0.42
N GLU A 476 17.82 -4.15 0.68
CA GLU A 476 18.45 -4.98 1.71
C GLU A 476 19.98 -5.06 1.59
N PHE A 477 20.51 -5.11 0.37
CA PHE A 477 21.95 -5.22 0.14
C PHE A 477 22.68 -3.95 0.63
N PHE A 478 22.21 -2.78 0.20
CA PHE A 478 22.81 -1.49 0.61
C PHE A 478 22.56 -1.21 2.08
N GLN A 479 21.37 -1.54 2.60
CA GLN A 479 21.02 -1.36 4.01
C GLN A 479 21.93 -2.15 4.94
N ARG A 480 22.19 -3.44 4.61
CA ARG A 480 23.11 -4.28 5.37
C ARG A 480 24.53 -3.73 5.32
N ARG A 481 25.05 -3.47 4.11
CA ARG A 481 26.40 -2.96 3.90
C ARG A 481 26.67 -1.65 4.65
N ASN A 482 25.67 -0.77 4.72
CA ASN A 482 25.78 0.52 5.39
C ASN A 482 25.89 0.41 6.93
N VAL A 483 25.38 -0.67 7.55
CA VAL A 483 25.37 -0.86 9.02
C VAL A 483 26.34 -1.91 9.52
N GLU A 484 26.84 -2.83 8.66
CA GLU A 484 27.58 -4.03 9.04
C GLU A 484 28.82 -3.75 9.91
N ASN A 485 29.49 -2.61 9.73
CA ASN A 485 30.68 -2.21 10.50
C ASN A 485 30.52 -0.86 11.21
N ARG A 486 29.29 -0.37 11.31
CA ARG A 486 29.02 0.98 11.81
C ARG A 486 29.00 1.08 13.33
N PHE A 487 28.53 0.05 14.02
CA PHE A 487 28.31 0.06 15.45
C PHE A 487 29.29 -0.81 16.21
N VAL A 488 29.57 -0.43 17.46
CA VAL A 488 30.35 -1.20 18.44
C VAL A 488 29.57 -1.30 19.73
N VAL A 489 29.41 -2.50 20.25
CA VAL A 489 28.86 -2.74 21.58
C VAL A 489 30.01 -2.80 22.59
N SER A 490 29.85 -2.13 23.74
CA SER A 490 30.80 -2.19 24.84
C SER A 490 30.90 -3.61 25.40
N GLY A 491 32.13 -4.05 25.73
CA GLY A 491 32.33 -5.39 26.34
C GLY A 491 31.77 -5.52 27.77
N ASN A 492 31.39 -4.41 28.40
CA ASN A 492 30.94 -4.34 29.81
C ASN A 492 29.41 -4.12 29.92
N VAL A 493 28.60 -4.49 28.94
CA VAL A 493 27.14 -4.37 29.02
C VAL A 493 26.55 -5.38 30.00
N PRO A 494 25.41 -5.06 30.65
CA PRO A 494 24.67 -6.05 31.45
C PRO A 494 24.27 -7.26 30.62
N ARG A 495 24.30 -8.45 31.21
CA ARG A 495 23.97 -9.72 30.50
C ARG A 495 22.47 -10.04 30.46
N GLY A 496 21.66 -9.40 31.31
CA GLY A 496 20.21 -9.55 31.31
C GLY A 496 19.55 -9.07 30.02
N PRO A 497 18.23 -9.33 29.86
CA PRO A 497 17.46 -8.93 28.69
C PRO A 497 17.49 -7.40 28.48
N VAL A 498 17.68 -6.96 27.25
CA VAL A 498 17.76 -5.55 26.88
C VAL A 498 16.57 -5.10 26.04
N LEU A 499 16.00 -3.93 26.36
CA LEU A 499 15.14 -3.17 25.49
C LEU A 499 16.00 -2.24 24.61
N LEU A 500 16.15 -2.58 23.33
CA LEU A 500 16.96 -1.83 22.37
C LEU A 500 16.07 -0.88 21.59
N ILE A 501 16.23 0.43 21.82
CA ILE A 501 15.33 1.48 21.30
C ILE A 501 15.94 2.18 20.08
N ASP A 502 15.11 2.39 19.03
CA ASP A 502 15.41 3.26 17.89
C ASP A 502 14.22 4.19 17.59
N ASP A 503 14.44 5.30 16.90
CA ASP A 503 13.37 6.23 16.52
C ASP A 503 12.45 5.60 15.44
N VAL A 504 13.04 5.02 14.40
CA VAL A 504 12.30 4.47 13.26
C VAL A 504 12.91 3.16 12.78
N VAL A 505 12.08 2.13 12.68
CA VAL A 505 12.46 0.86 12.04
C VAL A 505 12.01 0.84 10.57
N ASP A 506 12.90 0.44 9.66
CA ASP A 506 12.60 0.16 8.25
C ASP A 506 13.00 -1.28 7.89
N SER A 507 14.27 -1.51 7.61
CA SER A 507 14.78 -2.81 7.14
C SER A 507 15.12 -3.80 8.26
N LYS A 508 15.12 -3.34 9.50
CA LYS A 508 15.54 -4.09 10.70
C LYS A 508 17.04 -4.41 10.75
N TRP A 509 17.85 -3.99 9.74
CA TRP A 509 19.28 -4.31 9.72
C TRP A 509 20.06 -3.67 10.86
N THR A 510 19.70 -2.45 11.27
CA THR A 510 20.32 -1.78 12.42
C THR A 510 20.14 -2.62 13.69
N PHE A 511 18.90 -2.97 14.01
CA PHE A 511 18.59 -3.85 15.15
C PHE A 511 19.28 -5.20 15.05
N THR A 512 19.33 -5.80 13.84
CA THR A 512 19.97 -7.11 13.65
C THR A 512 21.46 -7.06 13.92
N VAL A 513 22.19 -6.09 13.37
CA VAL A 513 23.65 -5.99 13.54
C VAL A 513 24.04 -5.67 14.98
N ILE A 514 23.31 -4.77 15.64
CA ILE A 514 23.57 -4.43 17.04
C ILE A 514 23.21 -5.60 17.94
N GLY A 515 22.07 -6.25 17.72
CA GLY A 515 21.63 -7.39 18.52
C GLY A 515 22.56 -8.59 18.43
N MET A 516 23.11 -8.88 17.23
CA MET A 516 24.15 -9.91 17.08
C MET A 516 25.37 -9.59 17.97
N GLN A 517 25.79 -8.33 18.04
CA GLN A 517 26.94 -7.94 18.89
C GLN A 517 26.59 -8.06 20.38
N LEU A 518 25.37 -7.64 20.79
CA LEU A 518 24.88 -7.78 22.16
C LEU A 518 24.82 -9.26 22.57
N ARG A 519 24.28 -10.15 21.74
CA ARG A 519 24.25 -11.59 21.97
C ARG A 519 25.67 -12.17 22.13
N ARG A 520 26.62 -11.76 21.30
CA ARG A 520 28.04 -12.15 21.42
C ARG A 520 28.69 -11.66 22.71
N CYS A 521 28.23 -10.55 23.28
CA CYS A 521 28.64 -10.08 24.62
C CYS A 521 27.92 -10.84 25.76
N GLY A 522 27.05 -11.82 25.45
CA GLY A 522 26.38 -12.67 26.44
C GLY A 522 25.06 -12.10 26.96
N VAL A 523 24.44 -11.15 26.25
CA VAL A 523 23.10 -10.65 26.58
C VAL A 523 22.06 -11.73 26.35
N GLU A 524 21.21 -11.98 27.34
CA GLU A 524 20.26 -13.09 27.39
C GLU A 524 19.14 -12.96 26.33
N ALA A 525 18.54 -11.79 26.20
CA ALA A 525 17.51 -11.48 25.20
C ALA A 525 17.67 -10.05 24.66
N VAL A 526 17.37 -9.84 23.38
CA VAL A 526 17.42 -8.51 22.76
C VAL A 526 16.06 -8.20 22.15
N TYR A 527 15.36 -7.24 22.73
CA TYR A 527 14.05 -6.79 22.34
C TYR A 527 14.10 -5.48 21.55
N PRO A 528 14.03 -5.51 20.20
CA PRO A 528 13.92 -4.28 19.42
C PRO A 528 12.62 -3.52 19.74
N PHE A 529 12.76 -2.22 19.99
CA PHE A 529 11.63 -1.31 20.18
C PHE A 529 11.83 -0.06 19.32
N ALA A 530 10.86 0.29 18.49
CA ALA A 530 10.92 1.49 17.67
C ALA A 530 9.69 2.37 17.92
N LEU A 531 9.87 3.69 17.88
CA LEU A 531 8.76 4.64 18.01
C LEU A 531 7.86 4.62 16.77
N ALA A 532 8.45 4.40 15.58
CA ALA A 532 7.68 4.25 14.35
C ALA A 532 8.24 3.16 13.41
N ASP A 533 7.35 2.55 12.61
CA ASP A 533 7.71 1.70 11.47
C ASP A 533 7.58 2.49 10.17
N ALA A 534 8.67 2.61 9.41
CA ALA A 534 8.70 3.34 8.13
C ALA A 534 7.92 2.65 7.01
N LYS A 535 7.59 1.35 7.14
CA LYS A 535 6.88 0.58 6.09
C LYS A 535 5.39 0.92 5.98
N GLY A 536 4.84 1.74 6.85
CA GLY A 536 3.43 2.14 6.84
C GLY A 536 2.99 3.03 5.67
N GLY A 537 3.86 3.32 4.73
CA GLY A 537 3.58 4.12 3.53
C GLY A 537 3.71 3.35 2.20
N GLU A 538 3.81 2.00 2.23
CA GLU A 538 3.85 1.17 1.01
C GLU A 538 2.51 0.50 0.70
#